data_a25cc5ce11d4b121741fd943b83de105
#
_entry.id   a25cc5ce11d4b121741fd943b83de105
#
_cell.length_a   1.000
_cell.length_b   1.000
_cell.length_c   1.000
_cell.angle_alpha   90.00
_cell.angle_beta   90.00
_cell.angle_gamma   90.00
#
_symmetry.space_group_name_H-M   'P 1'
#
loop_
_entity.id
_entity.type
_entity.pdbx_description
1 polymer ?
#
loop_
_entity_poly.entity_id
_entity_poly.type
_entity_poly.pdbx_seq_one_letter_code
_entity_poly.pdbx_strand_id
1 'polypeptide(L)'
;MLSTYGEILRLNRAWRFSAAGFILRLPMSIMPISIILSIQAAYGNYTLAGAVSAINIIALAVTAPMWARLVDRYGQLKVMGPVFAVSAVATIVLFVATLQMASPSILFVSAGIAGATWGSPGALVRARWIRTTDTVSQLNSAFALEAAVDEFVYIVGPVVATVLGTVLHPTTGVAVSIVFLSVGAALFLSQRSSEPIPLGKAGRGARATSDGTEGSKDAAADAKGAAASAPARERSLLLL
;
A
#
# COMPACT_ATOMS: atom_id res chain seq x y z
N MET A 1 -10.96 3.28 26.53
CA MET A 1 -10.94 3.09 25.07
C MET A 1 -10.12 4.14 24.33
N LEU A 2 -10.32 5.44 24.49
CA LEU A 2 -9.52 6.47 23.79
C LEU A 2 -8.04 6.45 24.17
N SER A 3 -7.69 6.11 25.41
CA SER A 3 -6.30 5.94 25.87
C SER A 3 -5.57 4.85 25.11
N THR A 4 -6.22 3.72 24.84
CA THR A 4 -5.65 2.58 24.10
C THR A 4 -5.26 2.95 22.66
N TYR A 5 -6.11 3.72 21.96
CA TYR A 5 -5.78 4.20 20.61
C TYR A 5 -4.64 5.21 20.63
N GLY A 6 -4.56 6.08 21.66
CA GLY A 6 -3.46 7.01 21.82
C GLY A 6 -2.11 6.32 22.08
N GLU A 7 -2.11 5.24 22.86
CA GLU A 7 -0.92 4.42 23.12
C GLU A 7 -0.43 3.73 21.84
N ILE A 8 -1.33 3.11 21.07
CA ILE A 8 -0.99 2.42 19.83
C ILE A 8 -0.41 3.39 18.79
N LEU A 9 -1.01 4.57 18.62
CA LEU A 9 -0.52 5.58 17.70
C LEU A 9 0.88 6.11 18.06
N ARG A 10 1.28 6.03 19.34
CA ARG A 10 2.62 6.41 19.81
C ARG A 10 3.68 5.32 19.55
N LEU A 11 3.29 4.06 19.39
CA LEU A 11 4.20 2.96 19.08
C LEU A 11 5.03 3.29 17.84
N ASN A 12 6.35 3.36 17.97
CA ASN A 12 7.27 3.64 16.85
C ASN A 12 6.82 4.79 15.92
N ARG A 13 6.11 5.79 16.46
CA ARG A 13 5.50 6.90 15.70
C ARG A 13 4.50 6.43 14.64
N ALA A 14 3.72 5.39 14.95
CA ALA A 14 2.75 4.79 14.02
C ALA A 14 1.71 5.78 13.49
N TRP A 15 1.39 6.84 14.25
CA TRP A 15 0.52 7.91 13.80
C TRP A 15 0.92 8.52 12.45
N ARG A 16 2.25 8.50 12.11
CA ARG A 16 2.73 9.08 10.86
C ARG A 16 2.28 8.30 9.64
N PHE A 17 2.45 6.96 9.67
CA PHE A 17 2.03 6.15 8.52
C PHE A 17 0.51 5.98 8.49
N SER A 18 -0.19 5.97 9.64
CA SER A 18 -1.63 5.93 9.69
C SER A 18 -2.24 7.23 9.13
N ALA A 19 -1.73 8.41 9.54
CA ALA A 19 -2.18 9.70 8.99
C ALA A 19 -1.87 9.84 7.49
N ALA A 20 -0.67 9.44 7.04
CA ALA A 20 -0.35 9.42 5.61
C ALA A 20 -1.25 8.46 4.83
N GLY A 21 -1.54 7.28 5.40
CA GLY A 21 -2.48 6.32 4.86
C GLY A 21 -3.91 6.82 4.82
N PHE A 22 -4.34 7.61 5.81
CA PHE A 22 -5.64 8.29 5.79
C PHE A 22 -5.75 9.23 4.58
N ILE A 23 -4.76 10.12 4.40
CA ILE A 23 -4.73 11.05 3.25
C ILE A 23 -4.76 10.27 1.93
N LEU A 24 -4.00 9.19 1.83
CA LEU A 24 -3.92 8.37 0.63
C LEU A 24 -5.22 7.62 0.30
N ARG A 25 -6.10 7.38 1.28
CA ARG A 25 -7.41 6.72 1.08
C ARG A 25 -8.52 7.68 0.65
N LEU A 26 -8.43 8.97 1.01
CA LEU A 26 -9.48 9.95 0.71
C LEU A 26 -9.92 9.94 -0.77
N PRO A 27 -9.02 9.93 -1.75
CA PRO A 27 -9.41 9.87 -3.15
C PRO A 27 -10.25 8.64 -3.51
N MET A 28 -10.09 7.52 -2.82
CA MET A 28 -10.83 6.28 -3.12
C MET A 28 -12.36 6.48 -2.98
N SER A 29 -12.79 7.31 -2.07
CA SER A 29 -14.21 7.62 -1.85
C SER A 29 -14.68 8.89 -2.57
N ILE A 30 -13.77 9.83 -2.83
CA ILE A 30 -14.06 11.09 -3.54
C ILE A 30 -14.18 10.87 -5.05
N MET A 31 -13.30 10.07 -5.64
CA MET A 31 -13.15 9.91 -7.10
C MET A 31 -14.42 9.47 -7.84
N PRO A 32 -15.15 8.42 -7.40
CA PRO A 32 -16.30 7.93 -8.16
C PRO A 32 -17.36 9.02 -8.42
N ILE A 33 -17.72 9.76 -7.38
CA ILE A 33 -18.70 10.85 -7.48
C ILE A 33 -18.13 12.02 -8.26
N SER A 34 -16.85 12.35 -8.06
CA SER A 34 -16.19 13.46 -8.76
C SER A 34 -16.10 13.20 -10.27
N ILE A 35 -15.86 11.96 -10.70
CA ILE A 35 -15.90 11.58 -12.12
C ILE A 35 -17.31 11.81 -12.68
N ILE A 36 -18.34 11.37 -11.96
CA ILE A 36 -19.73 11.54 -12.41
C ILE A 36 -20.09 13.02 -12.54
N LEU A 37 -19.82 13.81 -11.52
CA LEU A 37 -20.15 15.25 -11.52
C LEU A 37 -19.40 16.01 -12.61
N SER A 38 -18.10 15.75 -12.78
CA SER A 38 -17.26 16.45 -13.75
C SER A 38 -17.65 16.11 -15.19
N ILE A 39 -17.86 14.83 -15.51
CA ILE A 39 -18.23 14.41 -16.87
C ILE A 39 -19.67 14.81 -17.18
N GLN A 40 -20.59 14.68 -16.23
CA GLN A 40 -21.95 15.12 -16.43
C GLN A 40 -22.03 16.62 -16.72
N ALA A 41 -21.28 17.44 -15.98
CA ALA A 41 -21.26 18.88 -16.20
C ALA A 41 -20.63 19.27 -17.55
N ALA A 42 -19.60 18.56 -18.01
CA ALA A 42 -18.91 18.84 -19.27
C ALA A 42 -19.69 18.32 -20.49
N TYR A 43 -20.22 17.10 -20.42
CA TYR A 43 -20.81 16.40 -21.59
C TYR A 43 -22.36 16.35 -21.55
N GLY A 44 -23.01 16.74 -20.44
CA GLY A 44 -24.46 16.63 -20.29
C GLY A 44 -25.00 15.19 -20.29
N ASN A 45 -24.14 14.18 -20.05
CA ASN A 45 -24.44 12.77 -20.26
C ASN A 45 -24.11 11.94 -19.03
N TYR A 46 -25.15 11.56 -18.26
CA TYR A 46 -25.01 10.70 -17.08
C TYR A 46 -24.59 9.26 -17.41
N THR A 47 -25.00 8.73 -18.58
CA THR A 47 -24.63 7.39 -19.00
C THR A 47 -23.14 7.29 -19.23
N LEU A 48 -22.54 8.27 -19.92
CA LEU A 48 -21.09 8.38 -20.10
C LEU A 48 -20.38 8.53 -18.76
N ALA A 49 -20.86 9.43 -17.91
CA ALA A 49 -20.27 9.69 -16.60
C ALA A 49 -20.27 8.44 -15.70
N GLY A 50 -21.39 7.74 -15.62
CA GLY A 50 -21.53 6.51 -14.89
C GLY A 50 -20.66 5.36 -15.44
N ALA A 51 -20.57 5.23 -16.76
CA ALA A 51 -19.76 4.21 -17.40
C ALA A 51 -18.24 4.45 -17.16
N VAL A 52 -17.77 5.70 -17.24
CA VAL A 52 -16.38 6.04 -16.94
C VAL A 52 -16.04 5.82 -15.47
N SER A 53 -16.96 6.19 -14.55
CA SER A 53 -16.80 5.90 -13.12
C SER A 53 -16.78 4.40 -12.84
N ALA A 54 -17.63 3.62 -13.49
CA ALA A 54 -17.68 2.17 -13.33
C ALA A 54 -16.39 1.50 -13.80
N ILE A 55 -15.83 1.90 -14.93
CA ILE A 55 -14.54 1.38 -15.42
C ILE A 55 -13.41 1.64 -14.42
N ASN A 56 -13.39 2.82 -13.80
CA ASN A 56 -12.40 3.15 -12.76
C ASN A 56 -12.50 2.20 -11.57
N ILE A 57 -13.72 1.95 -11.05
CA ILE A 57 -13.97 1.06 -9.92
C ILE A 57 -13.66 -0.39 -10.26
N ILE A 58 -14.09 -0.87 -11.43
CA ILE A 58 -13.85 -2.25 -11.87
C ILE A 58 -12.35 -2.50 -12.06
N ALA A 59 -11.64 -1.58 -12.70
CA ALA A 59 -10.21 -1.67 -12.90
C ALA A 59 -9.46 -1.75 -11.56
N LEU A 60 -9.84 -0.93 -10.58
CA LEU A 60 -9.32 -1.01 -9.21
C LEU A 60 -9.58 -2.39 -8.58
N ALA A 61 -10.81 -2.87 -8.62
CA ALA A 61 -11.19 -4.13 -7.98
C ALA A 61 -10.44 -5.33 -8.57
N VAL A 62 -10.25 -5.37 -9.88
CA VAL A 62 -9.56 -6.45 -10.59
C VAL A 62 -8.05 -6.44 -10.31
N THR A 63 -7.43 -5.26 -10.23
CA THR A 63 -5.97 -5.15 -10.13
C THR A 63 -5.45 -5.12 -8.69
N ALA A 64 -6.27 -4.76 -7.70
CA ALA A 64 -5.84 -4.66 -6.31
C ALA A 64 -5.17 -5.94 -5.75
N PRO A 65 -5.67 -7.17 -6.02
CA PRO A 65 -5.00 -8.40 -5.57
C PRO A 65 -3.64 -8.63 -6.23
N MET A 66 -3.46 -8.18 -7.47
CA MET A 66 -2.18 -8.29 -8.19
C MET A 66 -1.12 -7.40 -7.53
N TRP A 67 -1.49 -6.16 -7.23
CA TRP A 67 -0.60 -5.22 -6.54
C TRP A 67 -0.23 -5.70 -5.14
N ALA A 68 -1.18 -6.27 -4.38
CA ALA A 68 -0.90 -6.86 -3.08
C ALA A 68 0.18 -7.94 -3.15
N ARG A 69 0.07 -8.90 -4.09
CA ARG A 69 1.07 -9.97 -4.29
C ARG A 69 2.44 -9.42 -4.70
N LEU A 70 2.47 -8.41 -5.56
CA LEU A 70 3.73 -7.76 -6.00
C LEU A 70 4.39 -7.02 -4.85
N VAL A 71 3.61 -6.31 -4.03
CA VAL A 71 4.08 -5.61 -2.83
C VAL A 71 4.68 -6.59 -1.83
N ASP A 72 4.02 -7.71 -1.56
CA ASP A 72 4.53 -8.75 -0.66
C ASP A 72 5.87 -9.33 -1.14
N ARG A 73 6.03 -9.47 -2.45
CA ARG A 73 7.24 -10.04 -3.05
C ARG A 73 8.40 -9.05 -3.13
N TYR A 74 8.14 -7.78 -3.51
CA TYR A 74 9.17 -6.81 -3.87
C TYR A 74 9.28 -5.62 -2.91
N GLY A 75 8.28 -5.38 -2.05
CA GLY A 75 8.18 -4.27 -1.10
C GLY A 75 7.30 -3.12 -1.58
N GLN A 76 6.80 -2.36 -0.60
CA GLN A 76 5.80 -1.30 -0.83
C GLN A 76 6.35 -0.17 -1.72
N LEU A 77 7.53 0.36 -1.39
CA LEU A 77 8.10 1.49 -2.13
C LEU A 77 8.42 1.14 -3.59
N LYS A 78 9.02 -0.02 -3.82
CA LYS A 78 9.46 -0.42 -5.17
C LYS A 78 8.29 -0.65 -6.12
N VAL A 79 7.19 -1.18 -5.60
CA VAL A 79 5.99 -1.48 -6.40
C VAL A 79 5.08 -0.27 -6.45
N MET A 80 4.69 0.27 -5.31
CA MET A 80 3.66 1.31 -5.26
C MET A 80 4.18 2.70 -5.64
N GLY A 81 5.48 2.96 -5.57
CA GLY A 81 6.06 4.22 -6.04
C GLY A 81 5.72 4.53 -7.50
N PRO A 82 6.17 3.70 -8.46
CA PRO A 82 5.82 3.89 -9.86
C PRO A 82 4.32 3.73 -10.13
N VAL A 83 3.63 2.84 -9.42
CA VAL A 83 2.19 2.61 -9.60
C VAL A 83 1.38 3.86 -9.24
N PHE A 84 1.64 4.50 -8.10
CA PHE A 84 0.97 5.75 -7.72
C PHE A 84 1.34 6.92 -8.66
N ALA A 85 2.57 6.96 -9.17
CA ALA A 85 2.96 7.96 -10.16
C ALA A 85 2.14 7.81 -11.45
N VAL A 86 1.98 6.59 -11.95
CA VAL A 86 1.12 6.31 -13.12
C VAL A 86 -0.33 6.67 -12.83
N SER A 87 -0.85 6.33 -11.65
CA SER A 87 -2.21 6.69 -11.24
C SER A 87 -2.41 8.21 -11.22
N ALA A 88 -1.45 8.96 -10.67
CA ALA A 88 -1.51 10.43 -10.63
C ALA A 88 -1.52 11.02 -12.05
N VAL A 89 -0.63 10.55 -12.93
CA VAL A 89 -0.59 11.00 -14.34
C VAL A 89 -1.91 10.67 -15.05
N ALA A 90 -2.43 9.45 -14.91
CA ALA A 90 -3.69 9.05 -15.52
C ALA A 90 -4.87 9.88 -15.01
N THR A 91 -4.89 10.22 -13.71
CA THR A 91 -5.92 11.09 -13.14
C THR A 91 -5.79 12.54 -13.65
N ILE A 92 -4.56 13.04 -13.84
CA ILE A 92 -4.32 14.36 -14.47
C ILE A 92 -4.82 14.35 -15.91
N VAL A 93 -4.54 13.28 -16.67
CA VAL A 93 -5.04 13.14 -18.04
C VAL A 93 -6.58 13.14 -18.06
N LEU A 94 -7.21 12.38 -17.15
CA LEU A 94 -8.68 12.37 -17.03
C LEU A 94 -9.22 13.77 -16.71
N PHE A 95 -8.59 14.50 -15.79
CA PHE A 95 -8.97 15.86 -15.42
C PHE A 95 -8.89 16.81 -16.61
N VAL A 96 -7.75 16.82 -17.30
CA VAL A 96 -7.54 17.72 -18.47
C VAL A 96 -8.45 17.32 -19.64
N ALA A 97 -8.61 16.02 -19.89
CA ALA A 97 -9.50 15.51 -20.94
C ALA A 97 -10.96 15.92 -20.70
N THR A 98 -11.41 15.92 -19.43
CA THR A 98 -12.76 16.38 -19.07
C THR A 98 -12.93 17.88 -19.30
N LEU A 99 -11.92 18.69 -18.93
CA LEU A 99 -11.96 20.16 -19.16
C LEU A 99 -11.96 20.52 -20.65
N GLN A 100 -11.25 19.76 -21.47
CA GLN A 100 -11.15 19.99 -22.91
C GLN A 100 -12.25 19.30 -23.73
N MET A 101 -13.22 18.65 -23.06
CA MET A 101 -14.27 17.87 -23.72
C MET A 101 -13.71 16.89 -24.76
N ALA A 102 -12.60 16.22 -24.43
CA ALA A 102 -11.92 15.27 -25.30
C ALA A 102 -12.79 14.06 -25.63
N SER A 103 -12.35 13.25 -26.60
CA SER A 103 -13.12 12.05 -27.00
C SER A 103 -13.40 11.13 -25.82
N PRO A 104 -14.57 10.48 -25.75
CA PRO A 104 -14.92 9.54 -24.67
C PRO A 104 -13.89 8.45 -24.46
N SER A 105 -13.22 7.99 -25.52
CA SER A 105 -12.16 6.96 -25.43
C SER A 105 -11.02 7.36 -24.50
N ILE A 106 -10.63 8.64 -24.48
CA ILE A 106 -9.57 9.16 -23.60
C ILE A 106 -10.04 9.09 -22.15
N LEU A 107 -11.32 9.42 -21.88
CA LEU A 107 -11.90 9.35 -20.54
C LEU A 107 -11.90 7.91 -20.01
N PHE A 108 -12.35 6.95 -20.83
CA PHE A 108 -12.35 5.53 -20.46
C PHE A 108 -10.95 5.00 -20.19
N VAL A 109 -9.99 5.26 -21.07
CA VAL A 109 -8.62 4.78 -20.93
C VAL A 109 -7.95 5.40 -19.71
N SER A 110 -8.04 6.70 -19.52
CA SER A 110 -7.42 7.39 -18.39
C SER A 110 -8.06 6.99 -17.05
N ALA A 111 -9.39 6.88 -16.97
CA ALA A 111 -10.08 6.41 -15.78
C ALA A 111 -9.75 4.95 -15.47
N GLY A 112 -9.67 4.10 -16.49
CA GLY A 112 -9.27 2.69 -16.33
C GLY A 112 -7.84 2.54 -15.81
N ILE A 113 -6.88 3.28 -16.37
CA ILE A 113 -5.49 3.27 -15.90
C ILE A 113 -5.41 3.82 -14.48
N ALA A 114 -6.08 4.94 -14.18
CA ALA A 114 -6.10 5.53 -12.85
C ALA A 114 -6.61 4.52 -11.80
N GLY A 115 -7.72 3.83 -12.08
CA GLY A 115 -8.27 2.80 -11.22
C GLY A 115 -7.34 1.59 -11.09
N ALA A 116 -6.84 1.08 -12.22
CA ALA A 116 -5.96 -0.09 -12.26
C ALA A 116 -4.66 0.11 -11.47
N THR A 117 -4.18 1.32 -11.36
CA THR A 117 -2.91 1.65 -10.69
C THR A 117 -3.10 2.26 -9.30
N TRP A 118 -4.29 2.21 -8.75
CA TRP A 118 -4.55 2.71 -7.40
C TRP A 118 -4.00 1.80 -6.30
N GLY A 119 -4.08 0.49 -6.49
CA GLY A 119 -3.72 -0.51 -5.47
C GLY A 119 -4.71 -0.54 -4.29
N SER A 120 -4.21 -0.92 -3.12
CA SER A 120 -4.99 -1.00 -1.88
C SER A 120 -4.28 -0.31 -0.71
N PRO A 121 -4.41 1.03 -0.55
CA PRO A 121 -3.76 1.78 0.53
C PRO A 121 -4.07 1.24 1.93
N GLY A 122 -5.31 0.80 2.17
CA GLY A 122 -5.71 0.20 3.44
C GLY A 122 -4.91 -1.07 3.79
N ALA A 123 -4.67 -1.94 2.81
CA ALA A 123 -3.84 -3.14 3.00
C ALA A 123 -2.38 -2.78 3.29
N LEU A 124 -1.84 -1.74 2.63
CA LEU A 124 -0.47 -1.27 2.88
C LEU A 124 -0.28 -0.78 4.31
N VAL A 125 -1.25 -0.05 4.85
CA VAL A 125 -1.23 0.44 6.24
C VAL A 125 -1.34 -0.73 7.22
N ARG A 126 -2.28 -1.67 7.00
CA ARG A 126 -2.44 -2.85 7.86
C ARG A 126 -1.18 -3.72 7.90
N ALA A 127 -0.47 -3.86 6.77
CA ALA A 127 0.81 -4.56 6.72
C ALA A 127 1.90 -3.87 7.57
N ARG A 128 1.88 -2.53 7.69
CA ARG A 128 2.79 -1.81 8.59
C ARG A 128 2.43 -2.00 10.07
N TRP A 129 1.14 -2.09 10.39
CA TRP A 129 0.69 -2.39 11.75
C TRP A 129 1.16 -3.76 12.22
N ILE A 130 1.10 -4.80 11.36
CA ILE A 130 1.61 -6.14 11.69
C ILE A 130 3.09 -6.09 12.10
N ARG A 131 3.88 -5.22 11.48
CA ARG A 131 5.30 -5.05 11.82
C ARG A 131 5.54 -4.23 13.08
N THR A 132 4.64 -3.32 13.41
CA THR A 132 4.84 -2.30 14.46
C THR A 132 4.32 -2.75 15.82
N THR A 133 3.36 -3.67 15.85
CA THR A 133 2.72 -4.18 17.07
C THR A 133 3.40 -5.45 17.55
N ASP A 134 3.60 -5.56 18.88
CA ASP A 134 4.27 -6.69 19.52
C ASP A 134 3.28 -7.75 20.04
N THR A 135 2.01 -7.37 20.27
CA THR A 135 0.98 -8.26 20.83
C THR A 135 -0.26 -8.32 19.93
N VAL A 136 -0.97 -9.46 20.02
CA VAL A 136 -2.25 -9.67 19.31
C VAL A 136 -3.29 -8.64 19.71
N SER A 137 -3.31 -8.24 20.98
CA SER A 137 -4.24 -7.22 21.50
C SER A 137 -3.99 -5.84 20.86
N GLN A 138 -2.72 -5.44 20.73
CA GLN A 138 -2.35 -4.19 20.05
C GLN A 138 -2.73 -4.24 18.56
N LEU A 139 -2.48 -5.36 17.89
CA LEU A 139 -2.81 -5.56 16.48
C LEU A 139 -4.33 -5.47 16.24
N ASN A 140 -5.13 -6.12 17.09
CA ASN A 140 -6.59 -6.06 17.00
C ASN A 140 -7.11 -4.63 17.19
N SER A 141 -6.55 -3.89 18.15
CA SER A 141 -6.91 -2.49 18.36
C SER A 141 -6.49 -1.59 17.21
N ALA A 142 -5.31 -1.85 16.60
CA ALA A 142 -4.86 -1.14 15.41
C ALA A 142 -5.77 -1.41 14.20
N PHE A 143 -6.20 -2.65 14.01
CA PHE A 143 -7.14 -2.99 12.94
C PHE A 143 -8.53 -2.41 13.16
N ALA A 144 -9.00 -2.33 14.40
CA ALA A 144 -10.24 -1.65 14.74
C ALA A 144 -10.17 -0.14 14.46
N LEU A 145 -9.03 0.50 14.78
CA LEU A 145 -8.78 1.90 14.41
C LEU A 145 -8.81 2.10 12.89
N GLU A 146 -8.12 1.24 12.13
CA GLU A 146 -8.09 1.36 10.66
C GLU A 146 -9.45 1.09 10.03
N ALA A 147 -10.26 0.20 10.60
CA ALA A 147 -11.64 0.00 10.16
C ALA A 147 -12.50 1.25 10.41
N ALA A 148 -12.38 1.89 11.57
CA ALA A 148 -13.08 3.14 11.85
C ALA A 148 -12.62 4.28 10.92
N VAL A 149 -11.33 4.34 10.56
CA VAL A 149 -10.80 5.28 9.57
C VAL A 149 -11.38 5.00 8.18
N ASP A 150 -11.47 3.75 7.75
CA ASP A 150 -12.08 3.37 6.47
C ASP A 150 -13.56 3.82 6.41
N GLU A 151 -14.34 3.53 7.46
CA GLU A 151 -15.73 3.96 7.57
C GLU A 151 -15.87 5.49 7.50
N PHE A 152 -15.02 6.22 8.22
CA PHE A 152 -14.99 7.67 8.18
C PHE A 152 -14.72 8.20 6.75
N VAL A 153 -13.74 7.62 6.05
CA VAL A 153 -13.42 7.99 4.66
C VAL A 153 -14.61 7.74 3.74
N TYR A 154 -15.30 6.59 3.89
CA TYR A 154 -16.46 6.27 3.05
C TYR A 154 -17.70 7.12 3.34
N ILE A 155 -17.86 7.61 4.58
CA ILE A 155 -18.96 8.52 4.94
C ILE A 155 -18.67 9.95 4.45
N VAL A 156 -17.46 10.44 4.72
CA VAL A 156 -17.09 11.84 4.45
C VAL A 156 -16.76 12.08 2.98
N GLY A 157 -16.14 11.12 2.32
CA GLY A 157 -15.68 11.28 0.94
C GLY A 157 -16.78 11.68 -0.06
N PRO A 158 -17.92 10.98 -0.11
CA PRO A 158 -19.03 11.36 -0.97
C PRO A 158 -19.58 12.75 -0.69
N VAL A 159 -19.65 13.14 0.57
CA VAL A 159 -20.11 14.49 0.99
C VAL A 159 -19.12 15.54 0.49
N VAL A 160 -17.83 15.33 0.72
CA VAL A 160 -16.77 16.23 0.25
C VAL A 160 -16.79 16.33 -1.27
N ALA A 161 -16.88 15.22 -1.99
CA ALA A 161 -16.95 15.20 -3.45
C ALA A 161 -18.14 16.03 -3.98
N THR A 162 -19.32 15.83 -3.37
CA THR A 162 -20.54 16.54 -3.75
C THR A 162 -20.40 18.05 -3.47
N VAL A 163 -19.96 18.44 -2.29
CA VAL A 163 -19.77 19.87 -1.93
C VAL A 163 -18.75 20.53 -2.85
N LEU A 164 -17.60 19.89 -3.07
CA LEU A 164 -16.57 20.43 -3.97
C LEU A 164 -17.10 20.59 -5.40
N GLY A 165 -17.84 19.61 -5.89
CA GLY A 165 -18.35 19.62 -7.26
C GLY A 165 -19.54 20.53 -7.49
N THR A 166 -20.38 20.78 -6.49
CA THR A 166 -21.59 21.63 -6.63
C THR A 166 -21.37 23.07 -6.20
N VAL A 167 -20.54 23.31 -5.18
CA VAL A 167 -20.32 24.67 -4.62
C VAL A 167 -19.18 25.40 -5.32
N LEU A 168 -18.08 24.69 -5.65
CA LEU A 168 -16.90 25.30 -6.27
C LEU A 168 -16.92 25.12 -7.80
N HIS A 169 -16.54 23.94 -8.26
CA HIS A 169 -16.53 23.60 -9.69
C HIS A 169 -16.65 22.08 -9.86
N PRO A 170 -17.37 21.56 -10.86
CA PRO A 170 -17.61 20.12 -11.04
C PRO A 170 -16.34 19.26 -11.07
N THR A 171 -15.22 19.79 -11.55
CA THR A 171 -13.93 19.07 -11.63
C THR A 171 -13.07 19.19 -10.37
N THR A 172 -13.46 19.99 -9.37
CA THR A 172 -12.64 20.25 -8.17
C THR A 172 -12.37 18.97 -7.37
N GLY A 173 -13.34 18.05 -7.29
CA GLY A 173 -13.16 16.79 -6.59
C GLY A 173 -12.08 15.92 -7.23
N VAL A 174 -11.96 15.92 -8.56
CA VAL A 174 -10.87 15.21 -9.27
C VAL A 174 -9.52 15.87 -8.97
N ALA A 175 -9.46 17.22 -9.03
CA ALA A 175 -8.23 17.96 -8.72
C ALA A 175 -7.74 17.72 -7.28
N VAL A 176 -8.65 17.76 -6.30
CA VAL A 176 -8.35 17.48 -4.89
C VAL A 176 -7.88 16.02 -4.71
N SER A 177 -8.45 15.08 -5.46
CA SER A 177 -8.01 13.67 -5.45
C SER A 177 -6.58 13.52 -5.95
N ILE A 178 -6.15 14.27 -6.97
CA ILE A 178 -4.76 14.28 -7.45
C ILE A 178 -3.81 14.75 -6.34
N VAL A 179 -4.18 15.81 -5.62
CA VAL A 179 -3.37 16.36 -4.52
C VAL A 179 -3.26 15.33 -3.39
N PHE A 180 -4.38 14.76 -2.93
CA PHE A 180 -4.36 13.76 -1.86
C PHE A 180 -3.61 12.48 -2.25
N LEU A 181 -3.74 12.01 -3.49
CA LEU A 181 -2.96 10.88 -3.99
C LEU A 181 -1.46 11.20 -3.94
N SER A 182 -1.06 12.33 -4.52
CA SER A 182 0.37 12.69 -4.64
C SER A 182 1.01 12.93 -3.28
N VAL A 183 0.36 13.73 -2.43
CA VAL A 183 0.85 14.05 -1.07
C VAL A 183 0.80 12.81 -0.19
N GLY A 184 -0.32 12.08 -0.18
CA GLY A 184 -0.49 10.87 0.60
C GLY A 184 0.54 9.79 0.22
N ALA A 185 0.76 9.56 -1.07
CA ALA A 185 1.76 8.61 -1.57
C ALA A 185 3.18 9.03 -1.17
N ALA A 186 3.55 10.31 -1.36
CA ALA A 186 4.86 10.82 -0.99
C ALA A 186 5.12 10.68 0.51
N LEU A 187 4.16 11.10 1.36
CA LEU A 187 4.27 10.99 2.81
C LEU A 187 4.31 9.53 3.28
N PHE A 188 3.49 8.66 2.69
CA PHE A 188 3.43 7.26 3.08
C PHE A 188 4.70 6.52 2.67
N LEU A 189 5.13 6.63 1.42
CA LEU A 189 6.27 5.90 0.89
C LEU A 189 7.63 6.44 1.40
N SER A 190 7.70 7.70 1.85
CA SER A 190 8.92 8.25 2.49
C SER A 190 9.27 7.55 3.81
N GLN A 191 8.30 6.93 4.48
CA GLN A 191 8.46 6.28 5.79
C GLN A 191 8.96 4.84 5.66
N ARG A 192 10.22 4.66 5.27
CA ARG A 192 10.84 3.35 5.02
C ARG A 192 11.05 2.51 6.29
N SER A 193 11.18 3.14 7.44
CA SER A 193 11.42 2.46 8.72
C SER A 193 10.28 1.52 9.14
N SER A 194 9.04 1.85 8.75
CA SER A 194 7.85 1.06 9.03
C SER A 194 7.48 0.09 7.89
N GLU A 195 8.21 0.10 6.76
CA GLU A 195 7.92 -0.76 5.61
C GLU A 195 8.15 -2.24 5.95
N PRO A 196 7.20 -3.15 5.68
CA PRO A 196 7.39 -4.59 5.88
C PRO A 196 8.53 -5.15 5.04
N ILE A 197 9.23 -6.17 5.58
CA ILE A 197 10.31 -6.84 4.87
C ILE A 197 9.69 -7.72 3.77
N PRO A 198 10.06 -7.54 2.50
CA PRO A 198 9.52 -8.34 1.41
C PRO A 198 9.85 -9.83 1.56
N LEU A 199 8.90 -10.71 1.27
CA LEU A 199 9.05 -12.16 1.34
C LEU A 199 10.24 -12.68 0.51
N GLY A 200 10.52 -12.06 -0.63
CA GLY A 200 11.68 -12.39 -1.46
C GLY A 200 13.05 -12.13 -0.80
N LYS A 201 13.12 -11.27 0.22
CA LYS A 201 14.33 -11.04 1.04
C LYS A 201 14.36 -11.98 2.26
N ALA A 202 13.20 -12.26 2.87
CA ALA A 202 13.11 -13.18 4.00
C ALA A 202 13.52 -14.61 3.61
N GLY A 203 13.10 -15.09 2.44
CA GLY A 203 13.50 -16.40 1.92
C GLY A 203 15.00 -16.54 1.60
N ARG A 204 15.66 -15.44 1.19
CA ARG A 204 17.13 -15.42 1.00
C ARG A 204 17.89 -15.42 2.32
N GLY A 205 17.38 -14.70 3.34
CA GLY A 205 17.99 -14.71 4.68
C GLY A 205 17.89 -16.09 5.34
N ALA A 206 16.73 -16.75 5.24
CA ALA A 206 16.54 -18.10 5.78
C ALA A 206 17.43 -19.15 5.07
N ARG A 207 17.64 -19.06 3.76
CA ARG A 207 18.57 -19.94 3.03
C ARG A 207 20.03 -19.68 3.39
N ALA A 208 20.44 -18.43 3.56
CA ALA A 208 21.80 -18.10 3.95
C ALA A 208 22.14 -18.60 5.37
N THR A 209 21.16 -18.61 6.29
CA THR A 209 21.34 -19.18 7.64
C THR A 209 21.33 -20.70 7.64
N SER A 210 20.56 -21.36 6.77
CA SER A 210 20.56 -22.83 6.65
C SER A 210 21.86 -23.36 6.03
N ASP A 211 22.37 -22.72 4.98
CA ASP A 211 23.67 -23.07 4.36
C ASP A 211 24.84 -22.85 5.33
N GLY A 212 24.80 -21.77 6.11
CA GLY A 212 25.83 -21.52 7.14
C GLY A 212 25.81 -22.55 8.30
N THR A 213 24.64 -23.14 8.59
CA THR A 213 24.48 -24.12 9.66
C THR A 213 24.83 -25.54 9.19
N GLU A 214 24.60 -25.87 7.93
CA GLU A 214 25.02 -27.13 7.33
C GLU A 214 26.55 -27.19 7.16
N GLY A 215 27.17 -26.15 6.66
CA GLY A 215 28.63 -26.07 6.56
C GLY A 215 29.36 -26.14 7.92
N SER A 216 28.73 -25.64 9.00
CA SER A 216 29.27 -25.75 10.36
C SER A 216 29.09 -27.13 10.95
N LYS A 217 28.06 -27.89 10.56
CA LYS A 217 27.86 -29.29 11.01
C LYS A 217 28.79 -30.25 10.30
N ASP A 218 29.05 -30.04 9.02
CA ASP A 218 29.99 -30.88 8.25
C ASP A 218 31.42 -30.65 8.72
N ALA A 219 31.82 -29.38 9.00
CA ALA A 219 33.12 -29.09 9.59
C ALA A 219 33.31 -29.68 10.99
N ALA A 220 32.25 -29.75 11.82
CA ALA A 220 32.28 -30.39 13.14
C ALA A 220 32.27 -31.93 13.06
N ALA A 221 31.66 -32.48 12.02
CA ALA A 221 31.68 -33.93 11.76
C ALA A 221 33.06 -34.39 11.27
N ASP A 222 33.70 -33.63 10.37
CA ASP A 222 35.07 -33.88 9.87
C ASP A 222 36.11 -33.78 10.99
N ALA A 223 36.00 -32.79 11.88
CA ALA A 223 36.85 -32.63 13.03
C ALA A 223 36.73 -33.83 14.04
N LYS A 224 35.51 -34.36 14.20
CA LYS A 224 35.25 -35.56 15.03
C LYS A 224 35.77 -36.86 14.38
N GLY A 225 35.67 -36.95 13.07
CA GLY A 225 36.21 -38.05 12.29
C GLY A 225 37.75 -38.12 12.35
N ALA A 226 38.39 -36.97 12.22
CA ALA A 226 39.84 -36.82 12.29
C ALA A 226 40.39 -37.16 13.71
N ALA A 227 39.66 -36.78 14.79
CA ALA A 227 40.01 -37.10 16.16
C ALA A 227 39.83 -38.61 16.49
N ALA A 228 38.92 -39.30 15.81
CA ALA A 228 38.67 -40.74 16.01
C ALA A 228 39.68 -41.63 15.28
N SER A 229 40.37 -41.14 14.25
CA SER A 229 41.38 -41.88 13.46
C SER A 229 42.81 -41.69 13.93
N ALA A 230 43.08 -40.85 14.94
CA ALA A 230 44.42 -40.64 15.48
C ALA A 230 44.89 -41.82 16.36
N PRO A 231 46.19 -42.22 16.24
CA PRO A 231 46.73 -43.33 17.04
C PRO A 231 46.75 -43.01 18.53
N ALA A 232 46.57 -44.03 19.37
CA ALA A 232 46.30 -43.94 20.81
C ALA A 232 47.31 -43.08 21.65
N ARG A 233 48.47 -42.73 21.12
CA ARG A 233 49.49 -41.89 21.79
C ARG A 233 49.23 -40.40 21.74
N GLU A 234 48.43 -39.94 20.80
CA GLU A 234 48.11 -38.49 20.67
C GLU A 234 46.80 -38.06 21.39
N ARG A 235 45.99 -39.02 21.80
CA ARG A 235 44.72 -38.76 22.51
C ARG A 235 44.88 -38.10 23.89
N SER A 236 46.05 -38.24 24.51
CA SER A 236 46.30 -37.66 25.85
C SER A 236 46.73 -36.18 25.80
N LEU A 237 47.12 -35.66 24.65
CA LEU A 237 47.56 -34.28 24.50
C LEU A 237 46.43 -33.29 24.04
N LEU A 238 45.30 -33.84 23.63
CA LEU A 238 44.15 -33.03 23.19
C LEU A 238 43.08 -32.82 24.26
N LEU A 239 43.32 -33.33 25.50
CA LEU A 239 42.42 -33.23 26.66
C LEU A 239 43.01 -32.36 27.82
N LEU A 240 44.04 -31.59 27.58
CA LEU A 240 44.58 -30.53 28.41
C LEU A 240 44.40 -29.24 27.66
#